data_b4dd90527a7b803a394e09f57430a81b
#
_entry.id   b4dd90527a7b803a394e09f57430a81b
#
_cell.length_a   1.000
_cell.length_b   1.000
_cell.length_c   1.000
_cell.angle_alpha   90.00
_cell.angle_beta   90.00
_cell.angle_gamma   90.00
#
_symmetry.space_group_name_H-M   'P 1'
#
loop_
_entity.id
_entity.type
_entity.pdbx_description
1 polymer ?
#
loop_
_entity_poly.entity_id
_entity_poly.type
_entity_poly.pdbx_seq_one_letter_code
_entity_poly.pdbx_strand_id
1 'polypeptide(L)'
;MEGFEQRRAAVMPQDNKNILRVFPGDKNGTISDKIAHVITTELISKADYYFDIHGGDLHEELIPHIYYPAKAKKEVVNKCKEIAKHFNVGYYAPSNNINGTFTSAAVNQDVPSLLIERGGCGLCQEEEVNLYKDDILNILSVLNVIEYKRCHKDFTPEEIKYAIYLDAVKDGCWTCFVDAGQSVKKGDKLGVISDYFGNIIDTYYAEFDSTILYNTVAYSVPKGSSLVAYGRV
;
A
#
# COMPACT_ATOMS: atom_id res chain seq x y z
N MET A 1 18.52 -2.97 7.70
CA MET A 1 19.48 -3.86 6.99
C MET A 1 19.26 -5.33 7.33
N GLU A 2 19.21 -5.72 8.62
CA GLU A 2 19.09 -7.14 9.01
C GLU A 2 17.88 -7.87 8.42
N GLY A 3 16.71 -7.23 8.36
CA GLY A 3 15.52 -7.82 7.71
C GLY A 3 15.76 -8.16 6.25
N PHE A 4 16.40 -7.26 5.51
CA PHE A 4 16.75 -7.45 4.11
C PHE A 4 17.78 -8.57 3.94
N GLU A 5 18.85 -8.57 4.76
CA GLU A 5 19.91 -9.58 4.71
C GLU A 5 19.39 -10.98 5.04
N GLN A 6 18.46 -11.07 5.99
CA GLN A 6 17.82 -12.34 6.38
C GLN A 6 16.62 -12.73 5.51
N ARG A 7 16.32 -11.96 4.46
CA ARG A 7 15.14 -12.15 3.59
C ARG A 7 13.82 -12.23 4.37
N ARG A 8 13.73 -11.49 5.48
CA ARG A 8 12.50 -11.37 6.27
C ARG A 8 11.67 -10.25 5.67
N ALA A 9 10.64 -10.65 4.97
CA ALA A 9 9.61 -9.72 4.50
C ALA A 9 8.83 -9.12 5.66
N ALA A 10 8.05 -8.32 5.75
CA ALA A 10 7.05 -7.81 6.70
C ALA A 10 7.43 -7.75 8.20
N VAL A 11 8.47 -8.45 8.70
CA VAL A 11 8.76 -8.50 10.14
C VAL A 11 10.23 -8.28 10.48
N MET A 12 10.47 -7.59 11.59
CA MET A 12 11.81 -7.39 12.17
C MET A 12 12.32 -8.72 12.76
N PRO A 13 13.59 -9.15 12.45
CA PRO A 13 14.13 -10.41 12.96
C PRO A 13 14.23 -10.48 14.48
N GLN A 14 14.46 -9.33 15.16
CA GLN A 14 14.74 -9.27 16.58
C GLN A 14 13.52 -9.48 17.46
N ASP A 15 12.33 -9.02 17.04
CA ASP A 15 11.12 -9.07 17.85
C ASP A 15 9.90 -9.61 17.10
N ASN A 16 10.10 -10.00 15.85
CA ASN A 16 9.08 -10.59 14.98
C ASN A 16 7.83 -9.72 14.79
N LYS A 17 7.99 -8.39 14.93
CA LYS A 17 6.93 -7.41 14.70
C LYS A 17 7.03 -6.80 13.31
N ASN A 18 5.89 -6.52 12.69
CA ASN A 18 5.83 -5.63 11.53
C ASN A 18 5.93 -4.19 12.02
N ILE A 19 7.03 -3.51 11.67
CA ILE A 19 7.32 -2.14 12.12
C ILE A 19 6.22 -1.14 11.71
N LEU A 20 5.59 -1.36 10.55
CA LEU A 20 4.49 -0.49 10.08
C LEU A 20 3.27 -0.53 11.01
N ARG A 21 3.11 -1.57 11.81
CA ARG A 21 1.95 -1.79 12.68
C ARG A 21 2.15 -1.29 14.13
N VAL A 22 3.33 -0.75 14.44
CA VAL A 22 3.65 -0.30 15.80
C VAL A 22 3.81 1.22 15.93
N PHE A 23 3.58 2.00 14.85
CA PHE A 23 3.58 3.46 14.92
C PHE A 23 2.41 3.99 15.77
N PRO A 24 2.61 5.05 16.56
CA PRO A 24 3.78 5.95 16.64
C PRO A 24 4.98 5.44 17.44
N GLY A 25 4.94 4.20 17.94
CA GLY A 25 6.01 3.59 18.70
C GLY A 25 5.97 3.84 20.20
N ASP A 26 6.83 3.15 20.94
CA ASP A 26 7.02 3.28 22.39
C ASP A 26 8.51 3.23 22.73
N LYS A 27 9.03 4.26 23.41
CA LYS A 27 10.43 4.33 23.86
C LYS A 27 10.84 3.20 24.82
N ASN A 28 9.87 2.60 25.51
CA ASN A 28 10.08 1.51 26.47
C ASN A 28 9.73 0.13 25.88
N GLY A 29 9.25 0.08 24.64
CA GLY A 29 8.84 -1.14 23.96
C GLY A 29 10.01 -1.97 23.42
N THR A 30 9.70 -2.86 22.50
CA THR A 30 10.67 -3.71 21.80
C THR A 30 11.50 -2.89 20.80
N ILE A 31 12.40 -3.53 20.04
CA ILE A 31 13.23 -2.82 19.07
C ILE A 31 12.38 -2.12 17.98
N SER A 32 11.34 -2.78 17.47
CA SER A 32 10.44 -2.17 16.48
C SER A 32 9.69 -0.97 17.05
N ASP A 33 9.19 -1.06 18.28
CA ASP A 33 8.51 0.04 18.96
C ASP A 33 9.43 1.24 19.15
N LYS A 34 10.69 1.00 19.55
CA LYS A 34 11.71 2.06 19.75
C LYS A 34 12.10 2.74 18.45
N ILE A 35 12.28 1.97 17.37
CA ILE A 35 12.58 2.53 16.03
C ILE A 35 11.41 3.40 15.56
N ALA A 36 10.17 2.90 15.65
CA ALA A 36 8.98 3.67 15.28
C ALA A 36 8.84 4.95 16.12
N HIS A 37 9.14 4.89 17.43
CA HIS A 37 9.13 6.05 18.31
C HIS A 37 10.15 7.11 17.87
N VAL A 38 11.40 6.72 17.58
CA VAL A 38 12.44 7.64 17.11
C VAL A 38 12.06 8.26 15.77
N ILE A 39 11.58 7.46 14.81
CA ILE A 39 11.13 7.99 13.50
C ILE A 39 9.99 9.00 13.71
N THR A 40 9.03 8.71 14.57
CA THR A 40 7.91 9.60 14.85
C THR A 40 8.38 10.91 15.49
N THR A 41 9.21 10.84 16.55
CA THR A 41 9.58 12.02 17.34
C THR A 41 10.68 12.87 16.71
N GLU A 42 11.63 12.25 15.99
CA GLU A 42 12.79 12.97 15.45
C GLU A 42 12.64 13.36 13.98
N LEU A 43 11.78 12.67 13.23
CA LEU A 43 11.59 12.92 11.79
C LEU A 43 10.16 13.40 11.49
N ILE A 44 9.16 12.53 11.69
CA ILE A 44 7.79 12.81 11.24
C ILE A 44 7.22 14.06 11.91
N SER A 45 7.36 14.22 13.23
CA SER A 45 6.82 15.37 13.97
C SER A 45 7.41 16.72 13.56
N LYS A 46 8.50 16.73 12.82
CA LYS A 46 9.22 17.92 12.33
C LYS A 46 9.08 18.13 10.82
N ALA A 47 8.35 17.25 10.15
CA ALA A 47 8.17 17.27 8.70
C ALA A 47 6.94 18.08 8.30
N ASP A 48 6.99 18.75 7.16
CA ASP A 48 5.83 19.41 6.54
C ASP A 48 4.97 18.40 5.77
N TYR A 49 5.58 17.32 5.23
CA TYR A 49 4.93 16.22 4.52
C TYR A 49 5.67 14.91 4.77
N TYR A 50 4.96 13.80 4.71
CA TYR A 50 5.53 12.47 4.82
C TYR A 50 5.04 11.56 3.68
N PHE A 51 5.97 10.97 2.95
CA PHE A 51 5.68 10.03 1.87
C PHE A 51 6.28 8.67 2.19
N ASP A 52 5.42 7.66 2.33
CA ASP A 52 5.77 6.28 2.60
C ASP A 52 5.86 5.53 1.27
N ILE A 53 7.07 5.19 0.83
CA ILE A 53 7.32 4.59 -0.49
C ILE A 53 7.38 3.09 -0.34
N HIS A 54 6.41 2.41 -0.91
CA HIS A 54 6.24 0.98 -0.87
C HIS A 54 6.40 0.33 -2.25
N GLY A 55 6.63 -0.99 -2.25
CA GLY A 55 6.44 -1.87 -3.38
C GLY A 55 5.52 -3.01 -2.96
N GLY A 56 4.94 -3.70 -3.91
CA GLY A 56 4.19 -4.93 -3.65
C GLY A 56 5.06 -5.95 -2.92
N ASP A 57 4.46 -6.71 -2.03
CA ASP A 57 5.12 -7.76 -1.25
C ASP A 57 5.72 -8.84 -2.17
N LEU A 58 6.46 -9.82 -1.60
CA LEU A 58 7.12 -10.90 -2.36
C LEU A 58 6.19 -11.65 -3.31
N HIS A 59 4.91 -11.69 -3.00
CA HIS A 59 3.89 -12.42 -3.74
C HIS A 59 2.72 -11.54 -4.18
N GLU A 60 2.91 -10.22 -4.22
CA GLU A 60 1.85 -9.29 -4.56
C GLU A 60 2.14 -8.61 -5.91
N GLU A 61 1.25 -8.85 -6.87
CA GLU A 61 1.17 -8.08 -8.10
C GLU A 61 0.19 -6.93 -7.89
N LEU A 62 0.56 -5.70 -8.25
CA LEU A 62 -0.28 -4.52 -8.06
C LEU A 62 -0.16 -3.51 -9.21
N ILE A 63 -1.19 -2.70 -9.39
CA ILE A 63 -1.08 -1.48 -10.20
C ILE A 63 -0.60 -0.32 -9.34
N PRO A 64 0.15 0.65 -9.90
CA PRO A 64 0.56 1.83 -9.15
C PRO A 64 -0.64 2.62 -8.62
N HIS A 65 -0.71 2.80 -7.30
CA HIS A 65 -1.77 3.55 -6.64
C HIS A 65 -1.29 4.19 -5.33
N ILE A 66 -2.12 5.04 -4.76
CA ILE A 66 -1.81 5.77 -3.52
C ILE A 66 -2.90 5.52 -2.48
N TYR A 67 -2.48 5.41 -1.22
CA TYR A 67 -3.38 5.51 -0.08
C TYR A 67 -3.24 6.86 0.62
N TYR A 68 -4.39 7.51 0.93
CA TYR A 68 -4.45 8.69 1.79
C TYR A 68 -5.12 8.37 3.13
N PRO A 69 -4.74 9.05 4.23
CA PRO A 69 -5.21 8.76 5.59
C PRO A 69 -6.61 9.31 5.84
N ALA A 70 -7.66 8.53 5.56
CA ALA A 70 -9.06 9.00 5.60
C ALA A 70 -9.57 9.35 7.02
N LYS A 71 -8.87 8.94 8.08
CA LYS A 71 -9.25 9.21 9.48
C LYS A 71 -8.56 10.45 10.08
N ALA A 72 -7.70 11.12 9.32
CA ALA A 72 -7.07 12.37 9.76
C ALA A 72 -8.06 13.55 9.75
N LYS A 73 -7.65 14.70 10.28
CA LYS A 73 -8.41 15.95 10.21
C LYS A 73 -8.69 16.32 8.75
N LYS A 74 -9.84 16.94 8.51
CA LYS A 74 -10.29 17.27 7.14
C LYS A 74 -9.27 18.08 6.35
N GLU A 75 -8.59 19.03 6.99
CA GLU A 75 -7.55 19.84 6.36
C GLU A 75 -6.36 18.99 5.90
N VAL A 76 -5.94 18.02 6.71
CA VAL A 76 -4.87 17.08 6.39
C VAL A 76 -5.29 16.17 5.22
N VAL A 77 -6.50 15.60 5.29
CA VAL A 77 -7.05 14.77 4.20
C VAL A 77 -7.10 15.52 2.89
N ASN A 78 -7.57 16.79 2.90
CA ASN A 78 -7.64 17.60 1.69
C ASN A 78 -6.25 17.85 1.09
N LYS A 79 -5.25 18.19 1.91
CA LYS A 79 -3.86 18.35 1.45
C LYS A 79 -3.32 17.04 0.85
N CYS A 80 -3.59 15.90 1.48
CA CYS A 80 -3.19 14.60 0.96
C CYS A 80 -3.80 14.31 -0.42
N LYS A 81 -5.11 14.55 -0.59
CA LYS A 81 -5.78 14.37 -1.87
C LYS A 81 -5.25 15.30 -2.97
N GLU A 82 -4.96 16.56 -2.64
CA GLU A 82 -4.38 17.50 -3.62
C GLU A 82 -2.98 17.05 -4.06
N ILE A 83 -2.11 16.65 -3.13
CA ILE A 83 -0.77 16.16 -3.47
C ILE A 83 -0.84 14.84 -4.25
N ALA A 84 -1.75 13.92 -3.91
CA ALA A 84 -1.90 12.63 -4.61
C ALA A 84 -2.12 12.81 -6.13
N LYS A 85 -2.80 13.87 -6.55
CA LYS A 85 -3.06 14.18 -7.96
C LYS A 85 -1.79 14.49 -8.78
N HIS A 86 -0.67 14.73 -8.12
CA HIS A 86 0.60 15.05 -8.76
C HIS A 86 1.53 13.83 -8.97
N PHE A 87 1.15 12.66 -8.45
CA PHE A 87 1.88 11.42 -8.68
C PHE A 87 1.49 10.75 -10.00
N ASN A 88 2.42 9.99 -10.59
CA ASN A 88 2.18 9.24 -11.83
C ASN A 88 1.57 7.85 -11.54
N VAL A 89 0.38 7.84 -10.97
CA VAL A 89 -0.41 6.65 -10.65
C VAL A 89 -1.81 6.76 -11.22
N GLY A 90 -2.49 5.64 -11.44
CA GLY A 90 -3.87 5.65 -11.96
C GLY A 90 -4.90 6.02 -10.92
N TYR A 91 -4.67 5.62 -9.66
CA TYR A 91 -5.70 5.71 -8.62
C TYR A 91 -5.13 6.19 -7.29
N TYR A 92 -6.01 6.80 -6.47
CA TYR A 92 -5.76 7.01 -5.05
C TYR A 92 -7.00 6.61 -4.24
N ALA A 93 -6.79 6.00 -3.07
CA ALA A 93 -7.83 5.38 -2.27
C ALA A 93 -7.75 5.77 -0.79
N PRO A 94 -8.89 5.78 -0.05
CA PRO A 94 -8.88 6.01 1.38
C PRO A 94 -8.30 4.82 2.14
N SER A 95 -7.38 5.07 3.06
CA SER A 95 -7.02 4.13 4.11
C SER A 95 -7.75 4.49 5.41
N ASN A 96 -8.48 3.52 5.95
CA ASN A 96 -9.15 3.64 7.25
C ASN A 96 -8.29 3.10 8.42
N ASN A 97 -7.10 2.61 8.14
CA ASN A 97 -6.12 2.20 9.15
C ASN A 97 -5.62 3.44 9.92
N ILE A 98 -5.36 3.31 11.20
CA ILE A 98 -4.81 4.37 12.06
C ILE A 98 -3.43 4.00 12.64
N ASN A 99 -3.00 2.76 12.49
CA ASN A 99 -1.77 2.21 13.09
C ASN A 99 -0.63 2.02 12.08
N GLY A 100 -0.79 2.50 10.84
CA GLY A 100 0.28 2.49 9.84
C GLY A 100 1.19 3.71 9.98
N THR A 101 2.35 3.69 9.34
CA THR A 101 3.34 4.78 9.39
C THR A 101 2.73 6.10 8.93
N PHE A 102 2.24 6.16 7.67
CA PHE A 102 1.67 7.39 7.10
C PHE A 102 0.35 7.78 7.76
N THR A 103 -0.48 6.81 8.17
CA THR A 103 -1.72 7.12 8.87
C THR A 103 -1.47 7.68 10.26
N SER A 104 -0.46 7.16 10.98
CA SER A 104 -0.03 7.70 12.27
C SER A 104 0.54 9.12 12.12
N ALA A 105 1.33 9.39 11.07
CA ALA A 105 1.83 10.74 10.77
C ALA A 105 0.67 11.74 10.63
N ALA A 106 -0.35 11.38 9.87
CA ALA A 106 -1.50 12.26 9.63
C ALA A 106 -2.43 12.40 10.85
N VAL A 107 -2.71 11.29 11.55
CA VAL A 107 -3.70 11.27 12.64
C VAL A 107 -3.11 11.81 13.94
N ASN A 108 -1.85 11.45 14.27
CA ASN A 108 -1.23 11.77 15.55
C ASN A 108 -0.34 13.02 15.52
N GLN A 109 0.18 13.40 14.34
CA GLN A 109 1.11 14.53 14.20
C GLN A 109 0.57 15.65 13.29
N ASP A 110 -0.63 15.48 12.70
CA ASP A 110 -1.23 16.41 11.73
C ASP A 110 -0.36 16.65 10.47
N VAL A 111 0.56 15.73 10.17
CA VAL A 111 1.46 15.82 9.01
C VAL A 111 0.77 15.21 7.78
N PRO A 112 0.52 15.98 6.71
CA PRO A 112 -0.02 15.44 5.47
C PRO A 112 0.89 14.34 4.93
N SER A 113 0.31 13.16 4.67
CA SER A 113 1.09 11.97 4.35
C SER A 113 0.36 11.05 3.39
N LEU A 114 1.13 10.36 2.56
CA LEU A 114 0.64 9.40 1.58
C LEU A 114 1.48 8.13 1.66
N LEU A 115 0.85 7.00 1.33
CA LEU A 115 1.56 5.77 1.03
C LEU A 115 1.40 5.49 -0.46
N ILE A 116 2.51 5.28 -1.14
CA ILE A 116 2.57 5.06 -2.59
C ILE A 116 2.98 3.62 -2.82
N GLU A 117 2.18 2.87 -3.57
CA GLU A 117 2.44 1.50 -3.99
C GLU A 117 2.85 1.47 -5.47
N ARG A 118 3.99 0.81 -5.79
CA ARG A 118 4.47 0.65 -7.15
C ARG A 118 5.45 -0.53 -7.23
N GLY A 119 5.42 -1.29 -8.34
CA GLY A 119 6.17 -2.53 -8.48
C GLY A 119 5.54 -3.67 -7.69
N GLY A 120 6.08 -4.87 -7.77
CA GLY A 120 5.48 -6.03 -7.10
C GLY A 120 6.37 -7.27 -7.16
N CYS A 121 5.90 -8.34 -6.54
CA CYS A 121 6.56 -9.65 -6.51
C CYS A 121 8.02 -9.61 -6.01
N GLY A 122 8.35 -8.66 -5.13
CA GLY A 122 9.71 -8.47 -4.62
C GLY A 122 10.75 -8.11 -5.69
N LEU A 123 10.30 -7.65 -6.86
CA LEU A 123 11.18 -7.26 -7.96
C LEU A 123 11.68 -5.83 -7.79
N CYS A 124 12.92 -5.58 -8.24
CA CYS A 124 13.50 -4.24 -8.34
C CYS A 124 13.76 -3.94 -9.83
N GLN A 125 12.73 -3.43 -10.49
CA GLN A 125 12.79 -3.06 -11.90
C GLN A 125 13.28 -1.61 -12.04
N GLU A 126 14.24 -1.36 -12.91
CA GLU A 126 14.85 -0.03 -13.12
C GLU A 126 13.79 1.01 -13.54
N GLU A 127 12.83 0.59 -14.35
CA GLU A 127 11.72 1.46 -14.77
C GLU A 127 10.91 1.97 -13.58
N GLU A 128 10.51 1.09 -12.64
CA GLU A 128 9.76 1.46 -11.44
C GLU A 128 10.56 2.38 -10.51
N VAL A 129 11.87 2.12 -10.37
CA VAL A 129 12.77 2.99 -9.61
C VAL A 129 12.83 4.39 -10.23
N ASN A 130 12.92 4.50 -11.56
CA ASN A 130 12.95 5.78 -12.25
C ASN A 130 11.63 6.52 -12.14
N LEU A 131 10.49 5.84 -12.25
CA LEU A 131 9.17 6.42 -12.03
C LEU A 131 9.00 6.97 -10.60
N TYR A 132 9.49 6.27 -9.57
CA TYR A 132 9.53 6.80 -8.21
C TYR A 132 10.39 8.06 -8.08
N LYS A 133 11.59 8.07 -8.68
CA LYS A 133 12.47 9.24 -8.67
C LYS A 133 11.80 10.45 -9.32
N ASP A 134 11.16 10.25 -10.47
CA ASP A 134 10.45 11.30 -11.19
C ASP A 134 9.25 11.81 -10.38
N ASP A 135 8.48 10.92 -9.76
CA ASP A 135 7.37 11.29 -8.88
C ASP A 135 7.86 12.16 -7.69
N ILE A 136 8.92 11.75 -7.01
CA ILE A 136 9.47 12.51 -5.87
C ILE A 136 10.01 13.88 -6.31
N LEU A 137 10.78 13.95 -7.40
CA LEU A 137 11.28 15.22 -7.93
C LEU A 137 10.14 16.16 -8.33
N ASN A 138 9.09 15.60 -8.94
CA ASN A 138 7.88 16.34 -9.28
C ASN A 138 7.18 16.89 -8.03
N ILE A 139 7.01 16.07 -7.00
CA ILE A 139 6.38 16.50 -5.74
C ILE A 139 7.22 17.57 -5.04
N LEU A 140 8.54 17.43 -4.97
CA LEU A 140 9.41 18.46 -4.40
C LEU A 140 9.28 19.79 -5.16
N SER A 141 9.10 19.76 -6.47
CA SER A 141 8.81 20.94 -7.27
C SER A 141 7.42 21.54 -7.01
N VAL A 142 6.39 20.70 -6.88
CA VAL A 142 5.04 21.12 -6.49
C VAL A 142 5.03 21.83 -5.14
N LEU A 143 5.83 21.34 -4.20
CA LEU A 143 5.99 21.89 -2.85
C LEU A 143 6.96 23.08 -2.80
N ASN A 144 7.50 23.54 -3.93
CA ASN A 144 8.48 24.63 -4.05
C ASN A 144 9.78 24.39 -3.25
N VAL A 145 10.21 23.13 -3.11
CA VAL A 145 11.47 22.75 -2.45
C VAL A 145 12.64 22.83 -3.43
N ILE A 146 12.40 22.46 -4.70
CA ILE A 146 13.38 22.51 -5.78
C ILE A 146 12.76 23.06 -7.06
N GLU A 147 13.61 23.56 -7.96
CA GLU A 147 13.21 23.82 -9.35
C GLU A 147 13.38 22.52 -10.16
N TYR A 148 12.28 21.97 -10.65
CA TYR A 148 12.27 20.78 -11.51
C TYR A 148 11.26 20.95 -12.64
N LYS A 149 11.68 20.60 -13.87
CA LYS A 149 10.77 20.63 -15.02
C LYS A 149 9.90 19.39 -14.96
N ARG A 150 8.64 19.59 -14.60
CA ARG A 150 7.64 18.52 -14.52
C ARG A 150 7.53 17.76 -15.84
N CYS A 151 7.53 16.44 -15.79
CA CYS A 151 6.94 15.64 -16.83
C CYS A 151 5.42 15.85 -16.78
N HIS A 152 4.84 16.41 -17.85
CA HIS A 152 3.39 16.54 -17.94
C HIS A 152 2.77 15.14 -18.01
N LYS A 153 1.75 14.92 -17.22
CA LYS A 153 0.86 13.76 -17.34
C LYS A 153 -0.33 14.11 -18.19
N ASP A 154 -0.73 13.17 -19.02
CA ASP A 154 -1.94 13.29 -19.84
C ASP A 154 -3.22 12.88 -19.05
N PHE A 155 -3.08 12.47 -17.79
CA PHE A 155 -4.21 12.04 -16.95
C PHE A 155 -4.05 12.48 -15.49
N THR A 156 -5.18 12.59 -14.78
CA THR A 156 -5.25 12.83 -13.34
C THR A 156 -5.66 11.54 -12.64
N PRO A 157 -5.01 11.12 -11.55
CA PRO A 157 -5.44 9.95 -10.78
C PRO A 157 -6.90 10.04 -10.36
N GLU A 158 -7.62 8.94 -10.43
CA GLU A 158 -9.02 8.85 -10.03
C GLU A 158 -9.16 8.37 -8.59
N GLU A 159 -10.14 8.91 -7.86
CA GLU A 159 -10.41 8.51 -6.49
C GLU A 159 -11.22 7.21 -6.44
N ILE A 160 -10.63 6.16 -5.88
CA ILE A 160 -11.37 4.96 -5.49
C ILE A 160 -12.21 5.29 -4.26
N LYS A 161 -13.53 5.33 -4.40
CA LYS A 161 -14.46 5.67 -3.32
C LYS A 161 -14.82 4.49 -2.43
N TYR A 162 -14.78 3.30 -2.99
CA TYR A 162 -15.10 2.07 -2.31
C TYR A 162 -14.20 0.93 -2.78
N ALA A 163 -13.56 0.24 -1.84
CA ALA A 163 -12.72 -0.91 -2.12
C ALA A 163 -13.02 -2.06 -1.16
N ILE A 164 -12.85 -3.29 -1.63
CA ILE A 164 -12.87 -4.52 -0.86
C ILE A 164 -11.49 -5.14 -0.89
N TYR A 165 -11.07 -5.63 0.27
CA TYR A 165 -9.82 -6.35 0.50
C TYR A 165 -10.22 -7.76 0.95
N LEU A 166 -9.93 -8.76 0.11
CA LEU A 166 -10.28 -10.15 0.37
C LEU A 166 -9.09 -10.88 0.97
N ASP A 167 -9.33 -11.48 2.13
CA ASP A 167 -8.37 -12.34 2.80
C ASP A 167 -8.79 -13.80 2.71
N ALA A 168 -7.81 -14.70 2.78
CA ALA A 168 -8.02 -16.14 2.85
C ALA A 168 -8.77 -16.52 4.13
N VAL A 169 -9.95 -17.10 4.03
CA VAL A 169 -10.73 -17.57 5.20
C VAL A 169 -10.25 -18.91 5.73
N LYS A 170 -9.44 -19.64 4.96
CA LYS A 170 -8.84 -20.95 5.28
C LYS A 170 -7.45 -21.05 4.69
N ASP A 171 -6.63 -21.95 5.26
CA ASP A 171 -5.38 -22.39 4.63
C ASP A 171 -5.69 -23.18 3.35
N GLY A 172 -4.83 -23.07 2.33
CA GLY A 172 -4.98 -23.88 1.12
C GLY A 172 -4.12 -23.43 -0.05
N CYS A 173 -4.50 -23.93 -1.21
CA CYS A 173 -3.89 -23.63 -2.51
C CYS A 173 -4.74 -22.59 -3.23
N TRP A 174 -4.20 -21.39 -3.42
CA TRP A 174 -4.87 -20.31 -4.11
C TRP A 174 -4.65 -20.37 -5.61
N THR A 175 -5.71 -20.24 -6.38
CA THR A 175 -5.65 -20.03 -7.82
C THR A 175 -6.37 -18.71 -8.13
N CYS A 176 -5.61 -17.70 -8.56
CA CYS A 176 -6.13 -16.41 -9.01
C CYS A 176 -6.61 -16.51 -10.46
N PHE A 177 -7.71 -15.83 -10.79
CA PHE A 177 -8.27 -15.78 -12.16
C PHE A 177 -8.29 -14.35 -12.73
N VAL A 178 -7.69 -13.40 -12.04
CA VAL A 178 -7.66 -11.99 -12.42
C VAL A 178 -6.26 -11.43 -12.28
N ASP A 179 -5.92 -10.46 -13.11
CA ASP A 179 -4.66 -9.74 -13.10
C ASP A 179 -4.82 -8.35 -12.45
N ALA A 180 -3.76 -7.80 -11.88
CA ALA A 180 -3.78 -6.43 -11.40
C ALA A 180 -4.07 -5.46 -12.57
N GLY A 181 -4.99 -4.50 -12.35
CA GLY A 181 -5.47 -3.58 -13.38
C GLY A 181 -6.64 -4.10 -14.21
N GLN A 182 -6.99 -5.37 -14.11
CA GLN A 182 -8.13 -5.92 -14.84
C GLN A 182 -9.44 -5.30 -14.36
N SER A 183 -10.31 -4.93 -15.30
CA SER A 183 -11.70 -4.58 -14.98
C SER A 183 -12.54 -5.84 -14.83
N VAL A 184 -13.32 -5.91 -13.77
CA VAL A 184 -14.22 -7.02 -13.46
C VAL A 184 -15.65 -6.54 -13.27
N LYS A 185 -16.62 -7.41 -13.54
CA LYS A 185 -18.04 -7.18 -13.33
C LYS A 185 -18.51 -7.86 -12.05
N LYS A 186 -19.59 -7.35 -11.45
CA LYS A 186 -20.28 -8.03 -10.35
C LYS A 186 -20.58 -9.48 -10.72
N GLY A 187 -20.12 -10.42 -9.88
CA GLY A 187 -20.31 -11.86 -10.07
C GLY A 187 -19.16 -12.55 -10.81
N ASP A 188 -18.18 -11.82 -11.35
CA ASP A 188 -16.99 -12.42 -11.92
C ASP A 188 -16.21 -13.17 -10.85
N LYS A 189 -15.70 -14.35 -11.20
CA LYS A 189 -14.90 -15.18 -10.32
C LYS A 189 -13.47 -14.61 -10.25
N LEU A 190 -13.03 -14.27 -9.03
CA LEU A 190 -11.71 -13.71 -8.76
C LEU A 190 -10.67 -14.81 -8.50
N GLY A 191 -11.07 -15.90 -7.89
CA GLY A 191 -10.20 -17.03 -7.60
C GLY A 191 -10.85 -18.08 -6.71
N VAL A 192 -10.09 -19.14 -6.42
CA VAL A 192 -10.52 -20.25 -5.55
C VAL A 192 -9.40 -20.63 -4.59
N ILE A 193 -9.78 -21.13 -3.42
CA ILE A 193 -8.89 -21.89 -2.53
C ILE A 193 -9.28 -23.36 -2.67
N SER A 194 -8.30 -24.24 -2.89
CA SER A 194 -8.47 -25.68 -2.90
C SER A 194 -7.65 -26.34 -1.79
N ASP A 195 -8.01 -27.57 -1.43
CA ASP A 195 -7.17 -28.44 -0.61
C ASP A 195 -5.99 -29.02 -1.43
N TYR A 196 -5.12 -29.79 -0.78
CA TYR A 196 -3.95 -30.40 -1.43
C TYR A 196 -4.28 -31.52 -2.42
N PHE A 197 -5.57 -31.91 -2.51
CA PHE A 197 -6.08 -32.91 -3.46
C PHE A 197 -6.84 -32.27 -4.63
N GLY A 198 -6.92 -30.91 -4.66
CA GLY A 198 -7.58 -30.14 -5.72
C GLY A 198 -9.09 -29.93 -5.52
N ASN A 199 -9.65 -30.35 -4.36
CA ASN A 199 -11.05 -30.07 -4.07
C ASN A 199 -11.21 -28.59 -3.70
N ILE A 200 -12.13 -27.87 -4.36
CA ILE A 200 -12.41 -26.46 -4.05
C ILE A 200 -13.08 -26.38 -2.68
N ILE A 201 -12.49 -25.61 -1.77
CA ILE A 201 -12.97 -25.37 -0.42
C ILE A 201 -13.53 -23.97 -0.22
N ASP A 202 -13.18 -23.03 -1.12
CA ASP A 202 -13.76 -21.67 -1.15
C ASP A 202 -13.66 -21.05 -2.55
N THR A 203 -14.57 -20.11 -2.86
CA THR A 203 -14.60 -19.37 -4.13
C THR A 203 -14.94 -17.91 -3.89
N TYR A 204 -14.16 -17.03 -4.51
CA TYR A 204 -14.26 -15.58 -4.35
C TYR A 204 -14.81 -14.93 -5.61
N TYR A 205 -15.76 -14.02 -5.44
CA TYR A 205 -16.43 -13.31 -6.53
C TYR A 205 -16.40 -11.79 -6.31
N ALA A 206 -16.40 -11.03 -7.40
CA ALA A 206 -16.55 -9.58 -7.34
C ALA A 206 -17.99 -9.21 -6.91
N GLU A 207 -18.12 -8.35 -5.91
CA GLU A 207 -19.43 -7.90 -5.38
C GLU A 207 -20.04 -6.76 -6.22
N PHE A 208 -19.20 -6.04 -6.99
CA PHE A 208 -19.59 -4.92 -7.86
C PHE A 208 -18.62 -4.76 -9.02
N ASP A 209 -18.98 -3.98 -10.02
CA ASP A 209 -18.12 -3.61 -11.14
C ASP A 209 -16.94 -2.77 -10.61
N SER A 210 -15.69 -3.18 -10.91
CA SER A 210 -14.50 -2.63 -10.27
C SER A 210 -13.22 -2.86 -11.08
N THR A 211 -12.12 -2.28 -10.62
CA THR A 211 -10.77 -2.56 -11.08
C THR A 211 -10.00 -3.29 -10.00
N ILE A 212 -9.23 -4.31 -10.37
CA ILE A 212 -8.32 -5.03 -9.47
C ILE A 212 -7.14 -4.12 -9.14
N LEU A 213 -6.91 -3.84 -7.85
CA LEU A 213 -5.79 -3.01 -7.39
C LEU A 213 -4.54 -3.86 -7.19
N TYR A 214 -4.71 -5.01 -6.55
CA TYR A 214 -3.66 -6.02 -6.42
C TYR A 214 -4.24 -7.43 -6.28
N ASN A 215 -3.39 -8.41 -6.52
CA ASN A 215 -3.65 -9.83 -6.25
C ASN A 215 -2.40 -10.52 -5.71
N THR A 216 -2.56 -11.61 -4.94
CA THR A 216 -1.43 -12.46 -4.59
C THR A 216 -1.20 -13.53 -5.65
N VAL A 217 0.08 -13.68 -6.04
CA VAL A 217 0.54 -14.75 -6.95
C VAL A 217 1.02 -15.98 -6.18
N ALA A 218 0.97 -15.95 -4.84
CA ALA A 218 1.35 -17.09 -4.01
C ALA A 218 0.34 -18.22 -4.17
N TYR A 219 0.82 -19.44 -4.51
CA TYR A 219 -0.02 -20.63 -4.58
C TYR A 219 -0.44 -21.13 -3.19
N SER A 220 0.47 -21.06 -2.20
CA SER A 220 0.18 -21.45 -0.82
C SER A 220 -0.24 -20.23 -0.01
N VAL A 221 -1.44 -20.26 0.55
CA VAL A 221 -1.98 -19.18 1.36
C VAL A 221 -2.45 -19.70 2.72
N PRO A 222 -1.89 -19.21 3.83
CA PRO A 222 -2.46 -19.41 5.15
C PRO A 222 -3.69 -18.51 5.34
N LYS A 223 -4.57 -18.94 6.24
CA LYS A 223 -5.72 -18.14 6.68
C LYS A 223 -5.30 -16.74 7.12
N GLY A 224 -6.01 -15.73 6.62
CA GLY A 224 -5.73 -14.32 6.89
C GLY A 224 -4.71 -13.69 5.95
N SER A 225 -4.16 -14.44 4.97
CA SER A 225 -3.36 -13.85 3.90
C SER A 225 -4.23 -13.03 2.97
N SER A 226 -3.72 -11.86 2.55
CA SER A 226 -4.38 -11.05 1.54
C SER A 226 -4.39 -11.78 0.19
N LEU A 227 -5.53 -11.78 -0.49
CA LEU A 227 -5.74 -12.45 -1.77
C LEU A 227 -5.87 -11.47 -2.93
N VAL A 228 -6.87 -10.61 -2.86
CA VAL A 228 -7.23 -9.66 -3.92
C VAL A 228 -7.80 -8.39 -3.30
N ALA A 229 -7.38 -7.23 -3.80
CA ALA A 229 -8.08 -5.98 -3.56
C ALA A 229 -8.66 -5.45 -4.85
N TYR A 230 -9.89 -4.94 -4.79
CA TYR A 230 -10.55 -4.32 -5.93
C TYR A 230 -11.41 -3.14 -5.48
N GLY A 231 -11.53 -2.14 -6.35
CA GLY A 231 -12.23 -0.93 -6.02
C GLY A 231 -12.89 -0.25 -7.21
N ARG A 232 -13.78 0.69 -6.91
CA ARG A 232 -14.46 1.51 -7.90
C ARG A 232 -14.30 3.00 -7.64
N VAL A 233 -14.23 3.78 -8.70
CA VAL A 233 -14.26 5.25 -8.71
C VAL A 233 -15.61 5.80 -8.27
#